data_0cddcd436186beed8dd3f552424e0b32
#
_entry.id   0cddcd436186beed8dd3f552424e0b32
#
_cell.length_a   1.000
_cell.length_b   1.000
_cell.length_c   1.000
_cell.angle_alpha   90.00
_cell.angle_beta   90.00
_cell.angle_gamma   90.00
#
_symmetry.space_group_name_H-M   'P 1'
#
loop_
_entity.id
_entity.type
_entity.pdbx_description
1 polymer ?
#
loop_
_entity_poly.entity_id
_entity_poly.type
_entity_poly.pdbx_seq_one_letter_code
_entity_poly.pdbx_strand_id
1 'polypeptide(L)'
;DWWETKAGYMGMAWGMETRQDTFVDDRDPRLDGTIVFTERKTSGALSTSSGDTYPYVSDVVNSSPTPDSRGSRTVNSFYIEFDVPVISPEMNVPLVEQLDLQVAWRKESYSDFNGTNAPRVAFGWRVSDILKLRGSFQETFRAPNLITINESVVVRNNGRFDAAINYANLLGIDTDDSNADYTVQRQASG
;
A
#
# COMPACT_ATOMS: atom_id res chain seq x y z
N ASP A 1 5.79 -43.91 -15.09
CA ASP A 1 5.02 -42.90 -14.32
C ASP A 1 5.92 -41.71 -13.99
N TRP A 2 5.64 -40.57 -14.58
CA TRP A 2 6.48 -39.35 -14.50
C TRP A 2 6.45 -38.70 -13.13
N TRP A 3 5.50 -39.08 -12.29
CA TRP A 3 5.20 -38.45 -11.01
C TRP A 3 5.50 -39.38 -9.81
N GLU A 4 6.13 -40.49 -10.03
CA GLU A 4 6.50 -41.46 -8.99
C GLU A 4 8.02 -41.39 -8.71
N THR A 5 8.36 -41.09 -7.47
CA THR A 5 9.72 -41.19 -6.95
C THR A 5 9.89 -42.49 -6.17
N LYS A 6 11.11 -42.81 -5.78
CA LYS A 6 11.36 -43.98 -4.88
C LYS A 6 10.73 -43.80 -3.50
N ALA A 7 10.39 -42.51 -3.14
CA ALA A 7 9.82 -42.18 -1.85
C ALA A 7 8.28 -42.00 -1.88
N GLY A 8 7.67 -42.08 -3.07
CA GLY A 8 6.22 -41.93 -3.26
C GLY A 8 5.87 -41.03 -4.43
N TYR A 9 4.61 -40.66 -4.54
CA TYR A 9 4.10 -39.82 -5.62
C TYR A 9 4.35 -38.34 -5.35
N MET A 10 4.79 -37.64 -6.39
CA MET A 10 4.89 -36.19 -6.36
C MET A 10 3.50 -35.54 -6.53
N GLY A 11 3.21 -34.58 -5.70
CA GLY A 11 2.06 -33.68 -5.86
C GLY A 11 2.41 -32.45 -6.70
N MET A 12 1.47 -32.00 -7.54
CA MET A 12 1.58 -30.72 -8.25
C MET A 12 0.24 -29.98 -8.17
N ALA A 13 0.33 -28.69 -7.87
CA ALA A 13 -0.80 -27.77 -7.98
C ALA A 13 -0.36 -26.55 -8.80
N TRP A 14 -1.26 -26.02 -9.61
CA TRP A 14 -1.05 -24.77 -10.33
C TRP A 14 -2.36 -24.05 -10.55
N GLY A 15 -2.29 -22.75 -10.77
CA GLY A 15 -3.47 -21.97 -11.06
C GLY A 15 -3.15 -20.60 -11.59
N MET A 16 -4.19 -19.96 -12.12
CA MET A 16 -4.18 -18.60 -12.62
C MET A 16 -5.33 -17.83 -11.96
N GLU A 17 -5.10 -16.56 -11.70
CA GLU A 17 -6.09 -15.66 -11.16
C GLU A 17 -6.00 -14.32 -11.90
N THR A 18 -7.16 -13.77 -12.27
CA THR A 18 -7.27 -12.38 -12.71
C THR A 18 -8.23 -11.67 -11.78
N ARG A 19 -7.79 -10.56 -11.19
CA ARG A 19 -8.57 -9.75 -10.25
C ARG A 19 -8.51 -8.30 -10.66
N GLN A 20 -9.64 -7.61 -10.54
CA GLN A 20 -9.71 -6.17 -10.68
C GLN A 20 -10.12 -5.56 -9.34
N ASP A 21 -9.26 -4.70 -8.81
CA ASP A 21 -9.52 -3.91 -7.62
C ASP A 21 -9.90 -2.49 -8.07
N THR A 22 -10.98 -1.94 -7.53
CA THR A 22 -11.43 -0.57 -7.82
C THR A 22 -11.58 0.18 -6.51
N PHE A 23 -11.11 1.41 -6.50
CA PHE A 23 -11.23 2.33 -5.38
C PHE A 23 -11.93 3.61 -5.85
N VAL A 24 -12.91 4.05 -5.08
CA VAL A 24 -13.63 5.32 -5.27
C VAL A 24 -13.76 5.97 -3.90
N ASP A 25 -13.26 7.18 -3.78
CA ASP A 25 -13.47 8.06 -2.63
C ASP A 25 -14.16 9.32 -3.15
N ASP A 26 -15.48 9.36 -2.97
CA ASP A 26 -16.37 10.45 -3.36
C ASP A 26 -16.64 11.29 -2.10
N ARG A 27 -16.06 12.47 -2.06
CA ARG A 27 -16.10 13.36 -0.90
C ARG A 27 -17.35 14.24 -0.93
N ASP A 28 -17.72 14.76 0.24
CA ASP A 28 -18.75 15.79 0.33
C ASP A 28 -18.35 17.01 -0.53
N PRO A 29 -19.25 17.56 -1.37
CA PRO A 29 -18.95 18.70 -2.24
C PRO A 29 -18.42 19.95 -1.51
N ARG A 30 -18.60 20.03 -0.21
CA ARG A 30 -18.01 21.09 0.62
C ARG A 30 -16.56 20.84 1.00
N LEU A 31 -16.07 19.58 0.80
CA LEU A 31 -14.69 19.20 1.07
C LEU A 31 -13.86 19.10 -0.21
N ASP A 32 -14.46 18.71 -1.32
CA ASP A 32 -13.77 18.46 -2.60
C ASP A 32 -13.49 19.71 -3.43
N GLY A 33 -14.03 20.86 -2.99
CA GLY A 33 -13.91 22.14 -3.68
C GLY A 33 -14.97 22.40 -4.73
N THR A 34 -16.01 21.55 -4.86
CA THR A 34 -17.15 21.77 -5.76
C THR A 34 -17.99 22.95 -5.29
N ILE A 35 -18.22 23.07 -3.98
CA ILE A 35 -18.91 24.21 -3.37
C ILE A 35 -17.89 25.23 -2.90
N VAL A 36 -17.96 26.42 -3.46
CA VAL A 36 -17.13 27.57 -3.10
C VAL A 36 -17.92 28.48 -2.16
N PHE A 37 -17.36 28.80 -1.01
CA PHE A 37 -17.99 29.73 -0.09
C PHE A 37 -17.47 31.17 -0.28
N THR A 38 -18.27 32.12 0.16
CA THR A 38 -17.93 33.53 0.11
C THR A 38 -17.75 34.06 1.52
N GLU A 39 -16.59 34.60 1.82
CA GLU A 39 -16.31 35.26 3.08
C GLU A 39 -16.56 36.76 2.99
N ARG A 40 -17.06 37.31 4.08
CA ARG A 40 -17.11 38.76 4.26
C ARG A 40 -15.83 39.21 4.99
N LYS A 41 -14.99 39.95 4.31
CA LYS A 41 -13.82 40.57 4.94
C LYS A 41 -14.22 41.58 5.98
N THR A 42 -13.34 41.88 6.93
CA THR A 42 -13.52 42.90 7.97
C THR A 42 -13.83 44.28 7.39
N SER A 43 -13.38 44.54 6.16
CA SER A 43 -13.69 45.73 5.38
C SER A 43 -15.12 45.77 4.82
N GLY A 44 -15.94 44.73 5.03
CA GLY A 44 -17.29 44.58 4.46
C GLY A 44 -17.30 44.08 3.01
N ALA A 45 -16.17 43.94 2.36
CA ALA A 45 -16.06 43.39 1.00
C ALA A 45 -16.30 41.89 1.02
N LEU A 46 -17.01 41.38 0.02
CA LEU A 46 -17.14 39.93 -0.22
C LEU A 46 -15.89 39.40 -0.93
N SER A 47 -15.40 38.26 -0.47
CA SER A 47 -14.28 37.55 -1.10
C SER A 47 -14.69 36.12 -1.30
N THR A 48 -14.52 35.62 -2.50
CA THR A 48 -14.59 34.15 -2.76
C THR A 48 -13.30 33.54 -2.31
N SER A 49 -13.37 32.49 -1.53
CA SER A 49 -12.17 31.75 -1.07
C SER A 49 -11.52 30.86 -2.12
N SER A 50 -12.09 30.78 -3.32
CA SER A 50 -11.42 30.20 -4.49
C SER A 50 -10.35 31.17 -5.01
N GLY A 51 -9.41 31.57 -4.15
CA GLY A 51 -8.27 32.35 -4.59
C GLY A 51 -7.40 31.56 -5.54
N ASP A 52 -6.71 32.25 -6.43
CA ASP A 52 -5.79 31.68 -7.43
C ASP A 52 -4.69 30.78 -6.87
N THR A 53 -4.58 30.71 -5.55
CA THR A 53 -3.50 29.97 -4.85
C THR A 53 -3.90 28.54 -4.45
N TYR A 54 -5.19 28.23 -4.32
CA TYR A 54 -5.67 26.92 -3.86
C TYR A 54 -6.81 26.42 -4.74
N PRO A 55 -6.57 25.39 -5.56
CA PRO A 55 -7.60 24.84 -6.44
C PRO A 55 -8.72 24.12 -5.67
N TYR A 56 -8.49 23.79 -4.41
CA TYR A 56 -9.45 23.10 -3.56
C TYR A 56 -9.73 23.90 -2.29
N VAL A 57 -10.98 24.19 -2.05
CA VAL A 57 -11.44 24.96 -0.88
C VAL A 57 -12.43 24.09 -0.11
N SER A 58 -12.32 24.07 1.21
CA SER A 58 -13.28 23.40 2.08
C SER A 58 -14.22 24.41 2.72
N ASP A 59 -15.52 24.17 2.62
CA ASP A 59 -16.56 24.93 3.35
C ASP A 59 -16.77 24.41 4.79
N VAL A 60 -16.04 23.39 5.17
CA VAL A 60 -16.14 22.78 6.50
C VAL A 60 -15.08 23.36 7.43
N VAL A 61 -15.51 23.94 8.55
CA VAL A 61 -14.62 24.52 9.56
C VAL A 61 -13.64 23.47 10.09
N ASN A 62 -12.35 23.82 10.15
CA ASN A 62 -11.25 22.96 10.58
C ASN A 62 -11.02 21.71 9.71
N SER A 63 -11.54 21.70 8.50
CA SER A 63 -11.27 20.62 7.54
C SER A 63 -10.36 21.10 6.42
N SER A 64 -9.38 20.30 6.07
CA SER A 64 -8.57 20.54 4.87
C SER A 64 -9.35 20.11 3.64
N PRO A 65 -9.32 20.89 2.56
CA PRO A 65 -9.94 20.48 1.31
C PRO A 65 -9.26 19.21 0.80
N THR A 66 -10.07 18.28 0.36
CA THR A 66 -9.59 16.99 -0.16
C THR A 66 -10.40 16.64 -1.39
N PRO A 67 -9.79 16.61 -2.58
CA PRO A 67 -10.49 16.26 -3.81
C PRO A 67 -10.91 14.81 -3.82
N ASP A 68 -11.86 14.49 -4.69
CA ASP A 68 -12.23 13.12 -5.00
C ASP A 68 -11.04 12.36 -5.53
N SER A 69 -11.00 11.09 -5.21
CA SER A 69 -10.00 10.19 -5.76
C SER A 69 -10.59 8.86 -6.20
N ARG A 70 -10.06 8.33 -7.27
CA ARG A 70 -10.48 7.04 -7.83
C ARG A 70 -9.33 6.37 -8.51
N GLY A 71 -9.33 5.05 -8.46
CA GLY A 71 -8.31 4.25 -9.11
C GLY A 71 -8.78 2.83 -9.37
N SER A 72 -8.13 2.18 -10.30
CA SER A 72 -8.36 0.77 -10.58
C SER A 72 -7.06 0.06 -10.88
N ARG A 73 -7.00 -1.20 -10.52
CA ARG A 73 -5.83 -2.06 -10.73
C ARG A 73 -6.32 -3.41 -11.20
N THR A 74 -5.69 -3.92 -12.24
CA THR A 74 -5.83 -5.32 -12.64
C THR A 74 -4.61 -6.09 -12.20
N VAL A 75 -4.83 -7.22 -11.55
CA VAL A 75 -3.79 -8.14 -11.08
C VAL A 75 -3.97 -9.47 -11.78
N ASN A 76 -2.94 -9.92 -12.48
CA ASN A 76 -2.86 -11.24 -13.06
C ASN A 76 -1.83 -12.05 -12.30
N SER A 77 -2.23 -13.21 -11.78
CA SER A 77 -1.37 -14.08 -11.00
C SER A 77 -1.28 -15.46 -11.64
N PHE A 78 -0.10 -16.05 -11.55
CA PHE A 78 0.14 -17.45 -11.84
C PHE A 78 0.88 -18.07 -10.67
N TYR A 79 0.50 -19.28 -10.26
CA TYR A 79 1.24 -20.03 -9.26
C TYR A 79 1.40 -21.48 -9.66
N ILE A 80 2.48 -22.07 -9.20
CA ILE A 80 2.78 -23.49 -9.31
C ILE A 80 3.44 -23.96 -8.02
N GLU A 81 3.05 -25.14 -7.58
CA GLU A 81 3.54 -25.78 -6.36
C GLU A 81 3.81 -27.25 -6.61
N PHE A 82 4.91 -27.74 -6.07
CA PHE A 82 5.30 -29.13 -6.08
C PHE A 82 5.51 -29.62 -4.65
N ASP A 83 4.94 -30.78 -4.34
CA ASP A 83 5.19 -31.51 -3.12
C ASP A 83 5.93 -32.79 -3.49
N VAL A 84 7.17 -32.88 -3.03
CA VAL A 84 8.12 -33.91 -3.46
C VAL A 84 8.53 -34.76 -2.25
N PRO A 85 8.05 -36.01 -2.15
CA PRO A 85 8.61 -36.96 -1.19
C PRO A 85 10.03 -37.32 -1.63
N VAL A 86 11.03 -37.04 -0.79
CA VAL A 86 12.43 -37.25 -1.07
C VAL A 86 12.89 -38.57 -0.45
N ILE A 87 12.50 -38.85 0.79
CA ILE A 87 12.80 -40.03 1.54
C ILE A 87 11.55 -40.54 2.22
N SER A 88 11.26 -41.85 2.05
CA SER A 88 10.20 -42.56 2.74
C SER A 88 10.78 -43.54 3.76
N PRO A 89 9.97 -43.96 4.76
CA PRO A 89 10.41 -44.92 5.77
C PRO A 89 10.93 -46.26 5.19
N GLU A 90 10.40 -46.63 4.04
CA GLU A 90 10.78 -47.89 3.36
C GLU A 90 12.23 -47.91 2.82
N MET A 91 12.81 -46.71 2.65
CA MET A 91 14.20 -46.56 2.16
C MET A 91 15.24 -46.87 3.23
N ASN A 92 14.84 -46.98 4.50
CA ASN A 92 15.71 -47.31 5.65
C ASN A 92 16.99 -46.43 5.73
N VAL A 93 16.85 -45.11 5.52
CA VAL A 93 17.99 -44.19 5.58
C VAL A 93 18.28 -43.84 7.05
N PRO A 94 19.51 -44.06 7.54
CA PRO A 94 19.84 -43.70 8.94
C PRO A 94 19.57 -42.24 9.25
N LEU A 95 18.92 -41.95 10.37
CA LEU A 95 18.56 -40.61 10.86
C LEU A 95 17.58 -39.82 9.97
N VAL A 96 17.03 -40.43 8.94
CA VAL A 96 16.02 -39.80 8.09
C VAL A 96 14.90 -40.80 7.82
N GLU A 97 13.90 -40.81 8.66
CA GLU A 97 12.75 -41.68 8.51
C GLU A 97 11.84 -41.20 7.37
N GLN A 98 11.64 -39.88 7.27
CA GLN A 98 10.90 -39.30 6.17
C GLN A 98 11.42 -37.87 5.89
N LEU A 99 11.54 -37.53 4.61
CA LEU A 99 11.89 -36.20 4.14
C LEU A 99 10.97 -35.79 3.00
N ASP A 100 10.21 -34.72 3.24
CA ASP A 100 9.32 -34.10 2.26
C ASP A 100 9.85 -32.71 1.92
N LEU A 101 9.82 -32.34 0.65
CA LEU A 101 10.21 -31.04 0.13
C LEU A 101 9.03 -30.41 -0.60
N GLN A 102 8.70 -29.16 -0.26
CA GLN A 102 7.70 -28.37 -0.95
C GLN A 102 8.37 -27.18 -1.62
N VAL A 103 8.14 -27.02 -2.92
CA VAL A 103 8.65 -25.90 -3.72
C VAL A 103 7.47 -25.24 -4.39
N ALA A 104 7.32 -23.93 -4.19
CA ALA A 104 6.27 -23.15 -4.83
C ALA A 104 6.83 -21.87 -5.41
N TRP A 105 6.18 -21.38 -6.45
CA TRP A 105 6.50 -20.10 -7.06
C TRP A 105 5.21 -19.41 -7.49
N ARG A 106 5.12 -18.12 -7.16
CA ARG A 106 4.02 -17.26 -7.58
C ARG A 106 4.56 -16.03 -8.28
N LYS A 107 3.96 -15.71 -9.41
CA LYS A 107 4.19 -14.48 -10.15
C LYS A 107 2.93 -13.65 -10.15
N GLU A 108 3.05 -12.38 -9.84
CA GLU A 108 1.97 -11.41 -9.95
C GLU A 108 2.39 -10.28 -10.88
N SER A 109 1.48 -9.86 -11.74
CA SER A 109 1.64 -8.73 -12.66
C SER A 109 0.51 -7.74 -12.39
N TYR A 110 0.88 -6.50 -12.21
CA TYR A 110 -0.04 -5.40 -11.88
C TYR A 110 -0.10 -4.41 -13.02
N SER A 111 -1.25 -3.78 -13.24
CA SER A 111 -1.43 -2.80 -14.32
C SER A 111 -0.78 -1.45 -14.05
N ASP A 112 -0.46 -1.14 -12.80
CA ASP A 112 0.00 0.17 -12.33
C ASP A 112 1.44 0.17 -11.78
N PHE A 113 2.08 -0.99 -11.67
CA PHE A 113 3.49 -1.09 -11.32
C PHE A 113 4.10 -2.43 -11.77
N ASN A 114 5.40 -2.58 -11.54
CA ASN A 114 6.12 -3.78 -11.92
C ASN A 114 5.61 -5.02 -11.18
N GLY A 115 5.59 -6.14 -11.88
CA GLY A 115 5.21 -7.42 -11.30
C GLY A 115 6.22 -7.92 -10.27
N THR A 116 5.81 -8.91 -9.49
CA THR A 116 6.62 -9.54 -8.45
C THR A 116 6.70 -11.05 -8.62
N ASN A 117 7.75 -11.62 -8.06
CA ASN A 117 7.95 -13.06 -7.95
C ASN A 117 8.08 -13.41 -6.47
N ALA A 118 7.41 -14.45 -6.04
CA ALA A 118 7.39 -14.94 -4.67
C ALA A 118 7.73 -16.43 -4.63
N PRO A 119 9.02 -16.80 -4.56
CA PRO A 119 9.44 -18.17 -4.36
C PRO A 119 9.20 -18.61 -2.91
N ARG A 120 8.92 -19.89 -2.74
CA ARG A 120 8.78 -20.55 -1.46
C ARG A 120 9.44 -21.93 -1.52
N VAL A 121 10.18 -22.26 -0.48
CA VAL A 121 10.73 -23.59 -0.25
C VAL A 121 10.41 -23.97 1.20
N ALA A 122 9.92 -25.17 1.41
CA ALA A 122 9.69 -25.72 2.73
C ALA A 122 10.12 -27.18 2.78
N PHE A 123 10.50 -27.66 3.95
CA PHE A 123 10.83 -29.05 4.17
C PHE A 123 10.24 -29.57 5.48
N GLY A 124 9.93 -30.84 5.49
CA GLY A 124 9.56 -31.60 6.67
C GLY A 124 10.46 -32.82 6.81
N TRP A 125 11.27 -32.85 7.87
CA TRP A 125 12.19 -33.93 8.15
C TRP A 125 11.79 -34.66 9.43
N ARG A 126 11.38 -35.90 9.30
CA ARG A 126 11.19 -36.80 10.43
C ARG A 126 12.48 -37.59 10.65
N VAL A 127 13.13 -37.29 11.79
CA VAL A 127 14.38 -37.94 12.19
C VAL A 127 14.09 -39.30 12.82
N SER A 128 12.99 -39.37 13.58
CA SER A 128 12.50 -40.56 14.29
C SER A 128 11.02 -40.39 14.63
N ASP A 129 10.38 -41.39 15.20
CA ASP A 129 8.98 -41.35 15.66
C ASP A 129 8.69 -40.19 16.63
N ILE A 130 9.71 -39.79 17.40
CA ILE A 130 9.57 -38.76 18.44
C ILE A 130 10.06 -37.37 18.02
N LEU A 131 10.77 -37.26 16.87
CA LEU A 131 11.39 -35.98 16.45
C LEU A 131 11.08 -35.68 14.98
N LYS A 132 10.35 -34.58 14.77
CA LYS A 132 10.10 -33.98 13.45
C LYS A 132 10.55 -32.54 13.41
N LEU A 133 11.41 -32.20 12.46
CA LEU A 133 11.86 -30.85 12.16
C LEU A 133 11.12 -30.30 10.95
N ARG A 134 10.84 -28.99 10.96
CA ARG A 134 10.23 -28.29 9.83
C ARG A 134 10.92 -26.96 9.64
N GLY A 135 11.11 -26.58 8.39
CA GLY A 135 11.63 -25.28 8.03
C GLY A 135 11.00 -24.77 6.75
N SER A 136 10.91 -23.44 6.61
CA SER A 136 10.45 -22.82 5.38
C SER A 136 11.13 -21.48 5.17
N PHE A 137 11.36 -21.16 3.90
CA PHE A 137 11.78 -19.85 3.42
C PHE A 137 10.80 -19.41 2.33
N GLN A 138 10.34 -18.15 2.41
CA GLN A 138 9.49 -17.58 1.39
C GLN A 138 9.76 -16.08 1.25
N GLU A 139 9.64 -15.60 0.04
CA GLU A 139 9.57 -14.17 -0.24
C GLU A 139 8.12 -13.74 -0.35
N THR A 140 7.81 -12.58 0.22
CA THR A 140 6.46 -12.00 0.17
C THR A 140 6.55 -10.58 -0.34
N PHE A 141 5.53 -10.17 -1.07
CA PHE A 141 5.39 -8.82 -1.57
C PHE A 141 4.01 -8.26 -1.18
N ARG A 142 4.00 -6.99 -0.82
CA ARG A 142 2.76 -6.26 -0.61
C ARG A 142 2.68 -5.12 -1.60
N ALA A 143 1.68 -5.16 -2.47
CA ALA A 143 1.40 -4.06 -3.39
C ALA A 143 1.08 -2.77 -2.62
N PRO A 144 1.51 -1.61 -3.11
CA PRO A 144 1.09 -0.32 -2.59
C PRO A 144 -0.43 -0.19 -2.62
N ASN A 145 -0.99 0.52 -1.64
CA ASN A 145 -2.43 0.72 -1.57
C ASN A 145 -2.89 1.62 -2.72
N LEU A 146 -4.03 1.29 -3.35
CA LEU A 146 -4.64 2.10 -4.41
C LEU A 146 -4.93 3.54 -3.98
N ILE A 147 -5.32 3.75 -2.71
CA ILE A 147 -5.52 5.07 -2.14
C ILE A 147 -4.25 5.90 -2.24
N THR A 148 -3.13 5.35 -1.78
CA THR A 148 -1.84 6.06 -1.72
C THR A 148 -1.30 6.42 -3.11
N ILE A 149 -1.57 5.57 -4.11
CA ILE A 149 -1.08 5.80 -5.48
C ILE A 149 -1.94 6.83 -6.22
N ASN A 150 -3.25 6.84 -5.95
CA ASN A 150 -4.20 7.67 -6.67
C ASN A 150 -4.55 8.97 -5.94
N GLU A 151 -4.00 9.20 -4.75
CA GLU A 151 -4.14 10.45 -4.02
C GLU A 151 -3.30 11.54 -4.71
N SER A 152 -3.95 12.38 -5.51
CA SER A 152 -3.29 13.38 -6.35
C SER A 152 -2.78 14.59 -5.57
N VAL A 153 -3.50 15.02 -4.54
CA VAL A 153 -3.18 16.20 -3.71
C VAL A 153 -3.60 15.97 -2.28
N VAL A 154 -2.70 16.17 -1.33
CA VAL A 154 -3.03 16.24 0.09
C VAL A 154 -2.82 17.68 0.56
N VAL A 155 -3.92 18.37 0.83
CA VAL A 155 -3.88 19.71 1.43
C VAL A 155 -4.00 19.55 2.94
N ARG A 156 -3.05 20.08 3.67
CA ARG A 156 -3.08 20.10 5.14
C ARG A 156 -3.00 21.54 5.63
N ASN A 157 -4.00 21.99 6.33
CA ASN A 157 -3.91 23.19 7.14
C ASN A 157 -3.05 22.87 8.37
N ASN A 158 -1.79 23.22 8.32
CA ASN A 158 -0.95 23.24 9.50
C ASN A 158 -0.94 24.67 10.03
N GLY A 159 -1.71 24.93 11.05
CA GLY A 159 -1.47 26.08 11.91
C GLY A 159 -0.10 25.91 12.57
N ARG A 160 0.98 26.24 11.88
CA ARG A 160 2.30 26.32 12.47
C ARG A 160 2.43 27.67 13.13
N PHE A 161 2.58 27.64 14.42
CA PHE A 161 3.12 28.73 15.16
C PHE A 161 4.60 28.90 14.74
N ASP A 162 4.88 29.88 13.89
CA ASP A 162 6.25 30.20 13.56
C ASP A 162 6.87 30.96 14.73
N ALA A 163 7.69 30.26 15.51
CA ALA A 163 8.38 30.83 16.67
C ALA A 163 9.26 32.03 16.28
N ALA A 164 9.80 32.03 15.05
CA ALA A 164 10.66 33.11 14.58
C ALA A 164 9.85 34.40 14.26
N ILE A 165 8.70 34.23 13.58
CA ILE A 165 7.80 35.34 13.31
C ILE A 165 7.22 35.91 14.61
N ASN A 166 6.84 35.04 15.52
CA ASN A 166 6.28 35.48 16.79
C ASN A 166 7.35 36.19 17.66
N TYR A 167 8.59 35.75 17.61
CA TYR A 167 9.69 36.43 18.29
C TYR A 167 10.03 37.78 17.65
N ALA A 168 9.97 37.88 16.31
CA ALA A 168 10.14 39.14 15.58
C ALA A 168 9.02 40.12 15.91
N ASN A 169 7.77 39.67 15.98
CA ASN A 169 6.63 40.50 16.41
C ASN A 169 6.76 40.99 17.85
N LEU A 170 7.30 40.15 18.76
CA LEU A 170 7.59 40.55 20.14
C LEU A 170 8.68 41.64 20.22
N LEU A 171 9.60 41.68 19.27
CA LEU A 171 10.63 42.73 19.16
C LEU A 171 10.17 43.95 18.38
N GLY A 172 8.90 44.02 17.96
CA GLY A 172 8.35 45.14 17.18
C GLY A 172 8.87 45.21 15.74
N ILE A 173 9.43 44.16 15.25
CA ILE A 173 9.83 43.99 13.84
C ILE A 173 8.57 43.63 13.07
N ASP A 174 8.09 44.55 12.23
CA ASP A 174 6.95 44.32 11.35
C ASP A 174 7.35 43.27 10.30
N THR A 175 6.90 42.07 10.51
CA THR A 175 6.97 41.04 9.47
C THR A 175 5.62 41.09 8.77
N ASP A 176 5.58 41.58 7.55
CA ASP A 176 4.40 41.69 6.68
C ASP A 176 3.61 40.39 6.50
N ASP A 177 3.98 39.37 7.20
CA ASP A 177 3.52 37.99 7.07
C ASP A 177 2.79 37.43 8.30
N SER A 178 2.23 38.34 9.14
CA SER A 178 1.49 37.98 10.37
C SER A 178 0.22 37.15 10.14
N ASN A 179 -0.14 36.87 8.88
CA ASN A 179 -1.27 36.06 8.44
C ASN A 179 -0.92 35.04 7.36
N ALA A 180 0.29 34.66 7.23
CA ALA A 180 0.64 33.56 6.33
C ALA A 180 0.11 32.25 6.90
N ASP A 181 -1.11 31.92 6.54
CA ASP A 181 -1.62 30.57 6.60
C ASP A 181 -0.81 29.72 5.60
N TYR A 182 0.26 29.09 6.11
CA TYR A 182 1.09 28.23 5.28
C TYR A 182 0.35 26.91 4.98
N THR A 183 -0.43 26.91 3.93
CA THR A 183 -0.96 25.68 3.36
C THR A 183 0.14 25.00 2.56
N VAL A 184 0.73 23.97 3.10
CA VAL A 184 1.73 23.17 2.39
C VAL A 184 1.00 22.18 1.50
N GLN A 185 0.96 22.46 0.22
CA GLN A 185 0.57 21.48 -0.79
C GLN A 185 1.74 20.50 -0.97
N ARG A 186 1.55 19.26 -0.57
CA ARG A 186 2.42 18.16 -1.00
C ARG A 186 1.73 17.47 -2.18
N GLN A 187 2.27 17.67 -3.35
CA GLN A 187 1.96 16.86 -4.50
C GLN A 187 2.58 15.47 -4.24
N ALA A 188 1.77 14.42 -4.26
CA ALA A 188 2.29 13.07 -4.26
C ALA A 188 3.06 12.89 -5.57
N SER A 189 4.37 12.76 -5.49
CA SER A 189 5.18 12.38 -6.64
C SER A 189 4.89 10.92 -6.93
N GLY A 190 4.24 10.67 -8.07
CA GLY A 190 4.09 9.33 -8.64
C GLY A 190 5.43 8.69 -9.02
#